data_dd730f5716a5a64dd3f47b01e561a3e6
#
_entry.id   dd730f5716a5a64dd3f47b01e561a3e6
#
_cell.length_a   1.000
_cell.length_b   1.000
_cell.length_c   1.000
_cell.angle_alpha   90.00
_cell.angle_beta   90.00
_cell.angle_gamma   90.00
#
_symmetry.space_group_name_H-M   'P 1'
#
loop_
_entity.id
_entity.type
_entity.pdbx_description
1 polymer ?
#
loop_
_entity_poly.entity_id
_entity_poly.type
_entity_poly.pdbx_seq_one_letter_code
_entity_poly.pdbx_strand_id
1 'polypeptide(L)'
;VHDRLCTYDAKFKPGTRLYDQIEVRVPAPLSPAEMAALEATARAGYRAVGCRDYARLDIRLRDGIFYILDINPNPDISSDTSMVAAAGLKGYTYGAMLSRLVNLAALRHPRFVCRQ
;
A
#
# COMPACT_ATOMS: atom_id res chain seq x y z
N VAL A 1 16.36 20.52 15.19
CA VAL A 1 16.05 19.11 14.90
C VAL A 1 14.62 19.09 14.43
N HIS A 2 14.38 18.96 13.13
CA HIS A 2 13.04 18.83 12.59
C HIS A 2 12.56 17.42 12.90
N ASP A 3 11.50 17.29 13.71
CA ASP A 3 10.84 16.02 13.95
C ASP A 3 10.25 15.51 12.63
N ARG A 4 10.93 14.52 12.04
CA ARG A 4 10.48 13.81 10.84
C ARG A 4 9.49 12.68 11.18
N LEU A 5 8.81 12.79 12.30
CA LEU A 5 7.84 11.80 12.77
C LEU A 5 6.44 12.19 12.29
N CYS A 6 5.74 11.25 11.71
CA CYS A 6 4.33 11.39 11.44
C CYS A 6 3.57 11.15 12.76
N THR A 7 3.26 12.23 13.48
CA THR A 7 2.53 12.16 14.75
C THR A 7 1.07 11.75 14.51
N TYR A 8 0.37 11.36 15.56
CA TYR A 8 -1.07 11.07 15.50
C TYR A 8 -1.86 12.26 14.93
N ASP A 9 -1.56 13.48 15.39
CA ASP A 9 -2.24 14.68 14.92
C ASP A 9 -1.99 14.98 13.44
N ALA A 10 -0.75 14.74 12.98
CA ALA A 10 -0.41 14.85 11.57
C ALA A 10 -1.11 13.82 10.68
N LYS A 11 -1.54 12.69 11.25
CA LYS A 11 -2.17 11.59 10.50
C LYS A 11 -3.70 11.64 10.52
N PHE A 12 -4.31 12.12 11.62
CA PHE A 12 -5.73 11.93 11.88
C PHE A 12 -6.50 13.20 12.23
N LYS A 13 -5.84 14.37 12.26
CA LYS A 13 -6.52 15.64 12.58
C LYS A 13 -6.42 16.62 11.41
N PRO A 14 -7.37 16.58 10.45
CA PRO A 14 -7.47 17.59 9.38
C PRO A 14 -7.55 19.01 9.96
N GLY A 15 -6.89 19.98 9.29
CA GLY A 15 -6.84 21.37 9.73
C GLY A 15 -5.79 21.66 10.79
N THR A 16 -5.00 20.69 11.22
CA THR A 16 -3.79 20.97 12.02
C THR A 16 -2.60 21.31 11.10
N ARG A 17 -1.76 22.24 11.53
CA ARG A 17 -0.56 22.65 10.79
C ARG A 17 0.29 21.46 10.32
N LEU A 18 0.39 20.42 11.14
CA LEU A 18 1.17 19.21 10.82
C LEU A 18 0.49 18.35 9.77
N TYR A 19 -0.84 18.24 9.80
CA TYR A 19 -1.62 17.51 8.80
C TYR A 19 -1.53 18.20 7.44
N ASP A 20 -1.74 19.53 7.40
CA ASP A 20 -1.77 20.32 6.17
C ASP A 20 -0.36 20.45 5.51
N GLN A 21 0.71 20.17 6.23
CA GLN A 21 2.09 20.18 5.74
C GLN A 21 2.53 18.83 5.13
N ILE A 22 1.71 17.77 5.26
CA ILE A 22 2.03 16.48 4.64
C ILE A 22 1.64 16.51 3.17
N GLU A 23 2.64 16.57 2.31
CA GLU A 23 2.44 16.44 0.87
C GLU A 23 2.42 14.96 0.48
N VAL A 24 1.26 14.50 0.00
CA VAL A 24 1.12 13.15 -0.58
C VAL A 24 1.47 13.18 -2.05
N ARG A 25 2.50 12.45 -2.45
CA ARG A 25 2.94 12.31 -3.85
C ARG A 25 2.67 10.90 -4.35
N VAL A 26 1.81 10.80 -5.36
CA VAL A 26 1.47 9.54 -6.02
C VAL A 26 1.57 9.74 -7.54
N PRO A 27 2.47 9.03 -8.23
CA PRO A 27 3.46 8.05 -7.73
C PRO A 27 4.58 8.71 -6.90
N ALA A 28 5.26 7.92 -6.09
CA ALA A 28 6.45 8.38 -5.39
C ALA A 28 7.56 8.76 -6.40
N PRO A 29 8.30 9.86 -6.17
CA PRO A 29 9.33 10.34 -7.09
C PRO A 29 10.62 9.52 -6.97
N LEU A 30 10.57 8.26 -7.39
CA LEU A 30 11.69 7.31 -7.37
C LEU A 30 12.23 7.12 -8.79
N SER A 31 13.53 6.92 -8.90
CA SER A 31 14.17 6.47 -10.14
C SER A 31 13.71 5.04 -10.50
N PRO A 32 13.83 4.61 -11.76
CA PRO A 32 13.48 3.25 -12.16
C PRO A 32 14.19 2.17 -11.35
N ALA A 33 15.46 2.39 -11.00
CA ALA A 33 16.24 1.46 -10.18
C ALA A 33 15.72 1.38 -8.74
N GLU A 34 15.39 2.52 -8.13
CA GLU A 34 14.79 2.57 -6.79
C GLU A 34 13.39 1.94 -6.79
N MET A 35 12.59 2.15 -7.83
CA MET A 35 11.28 1.53 -7.97
C MET A 35 11.39 0.00 -8.03
N ALA A 36 12.34 -0.53 -8.82
CA ALA A 36 12.57 -1.96 -8.88
C ALA A 36 13.03 -2.54 -7.53
N ALA A 37 13.91 -1.84 -6.81
CA ALA A 37 14.36 -2.24 -5.48
C ALA A 37 13.21 -2.18 -4.45
N LEU A 38 12.37 -1.14 -4.50
CA LEU A 38 11.17 -1.02 -3.68
C LEU A 38 10.21 -2.19 -3.93
N GLU A 39 9.92 -2.51 -5.19
CA GLU A 39 9.04 -3.62 -5.54
C GLU A 39 9.59 -4.96 -5.04
N ALA A 40 10.89 -5.21 -5.19
CA ALA A 40 11.53 -6.42 -4.70
C ALA A 40 11.40 -6.54 -3.18
N THR A 41 11.70 -5.46 -2.45
CA THR A 41 11.59 -5.38 -0.99
C THR A 41 10.16 -5.61 -0.53
N ALA A 42 9.19 -4.93 -1.15
CA ALA A 42 7.78 -5.07 -0.81
C ALA A 42 7.27 -6.51 -1.05
N ARG A 43 7.62 -7.13 -2.18
CA ARG A 43 7.25 -8.51 -2.49
C ARG A 43 7.87 -9.51 -1.51
N ALA A 44 9.12 -9.29 -1.09
CA ALA A 44 9.78 -10.13 -0.10
C ALA A 44 9.07 -10.05 1.26
N GLY A 45 8.81 -8.85 1.75
CA GLY A 45 8.07 -8.64 3.00
C GLY A 45 6.66 -9.23 2.96
N TYR A 46 5.91 -8.98 1.89
CA TYR A 46 4.57 -9.53 1.69
C TYR A 46 4.55 -11.08 1.80
N ARG A 47 5.52 -11.75 1.18
CA ARG A 47 5.64 -13.21 1.23
C ARG A 47 6.09 -13.72 2.60
N ALA A 48 7.05 -13.02 3.23
CA ALA A 48 7.63 -13.43 4.51
C ALA A 48 6.59 -13.52 5.63
N VAL A 49 5.59 -12.61 5.62
CA VAL A 49 4.50 -12.63 6.62
C VAL A 49 3.23 -13.36 6.13
N GLY A 50 3.28 -13.99 4.96
CA GLY A 50 2.17 -14.78 4.43
C GLY A 50 0.93 -13.97 4.04
N CYS A 51 1.09 -12.71 3.61
CA CYS A 51 0.00 -11.90 3.10
C CYS A 51 -0.69 -12.57 1.90
N ARG A 52 -1.99 -12.28 1.74
CA ARG A 52 -2.81 -12.79 0.63
C ARG A 52 -3.56 -11.63 -0.02
N ASP A 53 -3.71 -11.71 -1.34
CA ASP A 53 -4.47 -10.81 -2.19
C ASP A 53 -3.98 -9.37 -2.17
N TYR A 54 -4.02 -8.69 -1.04
CA TYR A 54 -3.61 -7.31 -0.89
C TYR A 54 -2.97 -7.07 0.48
N ALA A 55 -2.17 -6.02 0.57
CA ALA A 55 -1.58 -5.53 1.82
C ALA A 55 -1.10 -4.10 1.63
N ARG A 56 -0.94 -3.35 2.72
CA ARG A 56 -0.21 -2.08 2.74
C ARG A 56 1.11 -2.30 3.48
N LEU A 57 2.18 -1.81 2.89
CA LEU A 57 3.50 -1.80 3.52
C LEU A 57 3.93 -0.35 3.72
N ASP A 58 4.28 0.01 4.94
CA ASP A 58 4.89 1.29 5.25
C ASP A 58 6.41 1.12 5.15
N ILE A 59 7.03 1.79 4.17
CA ILE A 59 8.44 1.60 3.82
C ILE A 59 9.16 2.95 3.86
N ARG A 60 10.38 2.96 4.37
CA ARG A 60 11.29 4.11 4.39
C ARG A 60 12.51 3.83 3.52
N LEU A 61 12.89 4.83 2.72
CA LEU A 61 14.17 4.85 2.02
C LEU A 61 15.18 5.64 2.85
N ARG A 62 16.33 5.03 3.15
CA ARG A 62 17.45 5.69 3.81
C ARG A 62 18.75 5.15 3.21
N ASP A 63 19.62 6.05 2.78
CA ASP A 63 20.95 5.72 2.25
C ASP A 63 20.91 4.66 1.14
N GLY A 64 19.91 4.73 0.24
CA GLY A 64 19.70 3.79 -0.86
C GLY A 64 19.07 2.45 -0.46
N ILE A 65 18.71 2.25 0.81
CA ILE A 65 18.15 1.01 1.35
C ILE A 65 16.69 1.23 1.74
N PHE A 66 15.80 0.32 1.32
CA PHE A 66 14.40 0.32 1.71
C PHE A 66 14.20 -0.51 2.98
N TYR A 67 13.62 0.10 4.00
CA TYR A 67 13.28 -0.52 5.29
C TYR A 67 11.77 -0.63 5.42
N ILE A 68 11.28 -1.84 5.64
CA ILE A 68 9.87 -2.08 5.94
C ILE A 68 9.65 -1.78 7.42
N LEU A 69 8.74 -0.85 7.72
CA LEU A 69 8.40 -0.44 9.10
C LEU A 69 7.15 -1.16 9.60
N ASP A 70 6.19 -1.40 8.71
CA ASP A 70 4.94 -2.06 9.02
C ASP A 70 4.39 -2.80 7.80
N ILE A 71 3.69 -3.89 8.03
CA ILE A 71 2.94 -4.63 7.02
C ILE A 71 1.52 -4.86 7.55
N ASN A 72 0.56 -4.17 6.95
CA ASN A 72 -0.85 -4.34 7.26
C ASN A 72 -1.52 -5.28 6.23
N PRO A 73 -1.89 -6.52 6.61
CA PRO A 73 -2.51 -7.48 5.70
C PRO A 73 -4.00 -7.19 5.43
N ASN A 74 -4.59 -6.24 6.15
CA ASN A 74 -5.99 -5.82 5.96
C ASN A 74 -6.13 -4.30 6.02
N PRO A 75 -5.51 -3.56 5.06
CA PRO A 75 -5.61 -2.12 5.02
C PRO A 75 -7.02 -1.66 4.66
N ASP A 76 -7.33 -0.42 5.01
CA ASP A 76 -8.55 0.25 4.60
C ASP A 76 -8.62 0.33 3.06
N ILE A 77 -9.77 -0.09 2.52
CA ILE A 77 -10.06 -0.12 1.09
C ILE A 77 -11.16 0.89 0.71
N SER A 78 -11.47 1.86 1.57
CA SER A 78 -12.40 2.96 1.23
C SER A 78 -11.91 3.73 0.00
N SER A 79 -12.85 4.38 -0.70
CA SER A 79 -12.60 4.97 -2.03
C SER A 79 -11.54 6.09 -2.06
N ASP A 80 -11.26 6.70 -0.93
CA ASP A 80 -10.34 7.83 -0.74
C ASP A 80 -8.95 7.43 -0.22
N THR A 81 -8.67 6.12 -0.13
CA THR A 81 -7.41 5.63 0.42
C THR A 81 -6.26 5.64 -0.60
N SER A 82 -5.04 5.64 -0.07
CA SER A 82 -3.82 5.52 -0.89
C SER A 82 -3.76 4.22 -1.70
N MET A 83 -4.39 3.15 -1.23
CA MET A 83 -4.50 1.89 -1.96
C MET A 83 -5.31 2.06 -3.24
N VAL A 84 -6.44 2.75 -3.18
CA VAL A 84 -7.29 3.03 -4.35
C VAL A 84 -6.57 3.96 -5.33
N ALA A 85 -5.88 4.99 -4.82
CA ALA A 85 -5.05 5.87 -5.65
C ALA A 85 -3.95 5.07 -6.38
N ALA A 86 -3.27 4.16 -5.69
CA ALA A 86 -2.24 3.30 -6.28
C ALA A 86 -2.82 2.33 -7.34
N ALA A 87 -4.01 1.76 -7.09
CA ALA A 87 -4.71 0.92 -8.08
C ALA A 87 -5.09 1.72 -9.33
N GLY A 88 -5.50 2.99 -9.17
CA GLY A 88 -5.78 3.91 -10.25
C GLY A 88 -4.58 4.15 -11.18
N LEU A 89 -3.35 4.23 -10.65
CA LEU A 89 -2.13 4.32 -11.45
C LEU A 89 -1.90 3.08 -12.35
N LYS A 90 -2.46 1.95 -12.01
CA LYS A 90 -2.44 0.71 -12.80
C LYS A 90 -3.68 0.53 -13.67
N GLY A 91 -4.53 1.56 -13.79
CA GLY A 91 -5.73 1.56 -14.64
C GLY A 91 -6.96 0.89 -14.02
N TYR A 92 -6.93 0.54 -12.75
CA TYR A 92 -8.11 -0.01 -12.09
C TYR A 92 -9.06 1.10 -11.65
N THR A 93 -10.33 0.97 -11.99
CA THR A 93 -11.40 1.71 -11.30
C THR A 93 -11.60 1.11 -9.91
N TYR A 94 -12.24 1.87 -9.01
CA TYR A 94 -12.54 1.37 -7.65
C TYR A 94 -13.31 0.05 -7.68
N GLY A 95 -14.37 -0.04 -8.48
CA GLY A 95 -15.14 -1.28 -8.63
C GLY A 95 -14.35 -2.45 -9.22
N ALA A 96 -13.48 -2.17 -10.20
CA ALA A 96 -12.61 -3.20 -10.78
C ALA A 96 -11.59 -3.73 -9.77
N MET A 97 -11.03 -2.85 -8.94
CA MET A 97 -10.14 -3.24 -7.84
C MET A 97 -10.85 -4.17 -6.86
N LEU A 98 -12.03 -3.79 -6.36
CA LEU A 98 -12.81 -4.61 -5.43
C LEU A 98 -13.20 -5.96 -6.05
N SER A 99 -13.68 -5.97 -7.29
CA SER A 99 -13.99 -7.21 -8.01
C SER A 99 -12.78 -8.13 -8.14
N ARG A 100 -11.59 -7.56 -8.38
CA ARG A 100 -10.33 -8.31 -8.41
C ARG A 100 -10.04 -8.98 -7.08
N LEU A 101 -10.19 -8.28 -5.95
CA LEU A 101 -9.97 -8.81 -4.61
C LEU A 101 -10.94 -9.96 -4.30
N VAL A 102 -12.23 -9.79 -4.61
CA VAL A 102 -13.25 -10.84 -4.44
C VAL A 102 -12.91 -12.08 -5.26
N ASN A 103 -12.52 -11.90 -6.53
CA ASN A 103 -12.15 -13.02 -7.40
C ASN A 103 -10.92 -13.77 -6.88
N LEU A 104 -9.89 -13.06 -6.39
CA LEU A 104 -8.71 -13.70 -5.80
C LEU A 104 -9.09 -14.52 -4.56
N ALA A 105 -9.98 -14.01 -3.72
CA ALA A 105 -10.47 -14.74 -2.55
C ALA A 105 -11.32 -15.97 -2.96
N ALA A 106 -12.19 -15.82 -3.96
CA ALA A 106 -13.04 -16.90 -4.47
C ALA A 106 -12.23 -18.07 -5.01
N LEU A 107 -11.11 -17.82 -5.69
CA LEU A 107 -10.21 -18.87 -6.21
C LEU A 107 -9.66 -19.81 -5.12
N ARG A 108 -9.69 -19.42 -3.86
CA ARG A 108 -9.23 -20.23 -2.73
C ARG A 108 -10.37 -20.91 -1.96
N HIS A 109 -11.62 -20.54 -2.25
CA HIS A 109 -12.75 -21.08 -1.52
C HIS A 109 -13.24 -22.38 -2.15
N PRO A 110 -13.39 -23.50 -1.41
CA PRO A 110 -13.70 -24.81 -1.94
C PRO A 110 -14.98 -24.89 -2.79
N ARG A 111 -15.96 -24.00 -2.51
CA ARG A 111 -17.23 -23.94 -3.26
C ARG A 111 -17.11 -23.28 -4.64
N PHE A 112 -16.04 -22.49 -4.88
CA PHE A 112 -15.86 -21.74 -6.12
C PHE A 112 -14.71 -22.27 -6.98
N VAL A 113 -13.91 -23.18 -6.44
CA VAL A 113 -12.91 -23.90 -7.23
C VAL A 113 -13.69 -24.94 -8.02
N CYS A 114 -13.90 -24.71 -9.35
CA CYS A 114 -14.42 -25.72 -10.24
C CYS A 114 -13.52 -26.96 -10.14
N ARG A 115 -14.07 -28.07 -9.65
CA ARG A 115 -13.43 -29.38 -9.81
C ARG A 115 -13.42 -29.68 -11.31
N GLN A 116 -12.26 -29.51 -11.95
CA GLN A 116 -11.98 -30.10 -13.23
C GLN A 116 -11.86 -31.61 -13.07
#